data_a1f7726a8a29090c3083013fb509bfd0
#
_entry.id   a1f7726a8a29090c3083013fb509bfd0
#
_cell.length_a   1.000
_cell.length_b   1.000
_cell.length_c   1.000
_cell.angle_alpha   90.00
_cell.angle_beta   90.00
_cell.angle_gamma   90.00
#
_symmetry.space_group_name_H-M   'P 1'
#
loop_
_entity.id
_entity.type
_entity.pdbx_description
1 polymer ?
#
loop_
_entity_poly.entity_id
_entity_poly.type
_entity_poly.pdbx_seq_one_letter_code
_entity_poly.pdbx_strand_id
1 'polypeptide(L)'
;MKFEELKLAYGYPLQLQTAGNTGQPERFSCRLIGCLPGRSLLLSVPKQTGKLVKFRAGQKIVVRLMIDNGIGIFAGIVESLTLDPYPILHLSYPESVTFKGIRSATRVVVYEKVVVSNTSLDFAPATNGVISDISISGARVELNDEIAEIGDVLELKAQVDIRELRRDLVLTGVVRSRVDPTDNQIDGMLVSYGLEFNLQTEEQRLLMYAYVFSQMAIQEHSSN
;
A
#
# COMPACT_ATOMS: atom_id res chain seq x y z
N MET A 1 -17.98 10.18 5.29
CA MET A 1 -17.93 9.52 6.60
C MET A 1 -17.28 10.44 7.61
N LYS A 2 -17.52 10.26 8.90
CA LYS A 2 -16.88 11.04 9.96
C LYS A 2 -15.49 10.47 10.29
N PHE A 3 -14.60 11.30 10.83
CA PHE A 3 -13.23 10.87 11.16
C PHE A 3 -13.21 9.77 12.23
N GLU A 4 -14.10 9.83 13.21
CA GLU A 4 -14.23 8.84 14.29
C GLU A 4 -14.59 7.44 13.77
N GLU A 5 -15.32 7.37 12.67
CA GLU A 5 -15.76 6.10 12.06
C GLU A 5 -14.57 5.31 11.51
N LEU A 6 -13.43 5.97 11.27
CA LEU A 6 -12.20 5.36 10.79
C LEU A 6 -11.49 4.50 11.85
N LYS A 7 -11.78 4.71 13.13
CA LYS A 7 -11.17 3.97 14.28
C LYS A 7 -9.65 3.85 14.18
N LEU A 8 -8.97 4.93 13.76
CA LEU A 8 -7.53 4.92 13.55
C LEU A 8 -6.78 4.75 14.88
N ALA A 9 -5.84 3.84 14.91
CA ALA A 9 -4.95 3.65 16.04
C ALA A 9 -3.90 4.78 16.13
N TYR A 10 -3.33 5.00 17.33
CA TYR A 10 -2.17 5.87 17.48
C TYR A 10 -1.00 5.36 16.64
N GLY A 11 -0.24 6.29 16.07
CA GLY A 11 0.86 5.95 15.17
C GLY A 11 0.42 5.66 13.73
N TYR A 12 -0.86 5.75 13.41
CA TYR A 12 -1.37 5.48 12.06
C TYR A 12 -0.67 6.37 11.02
N PRO A 13 -0.14 5.80 9.92
CA PRO A 13 0.57 6.56 8.91
C PRO A 13 -0.37 7.44 8.09
N LEU A 14 -0.01 8.71 7.95
CA LEU A 14 -0.72 9.71 7.18
C LEU A 14 0.23 10.40 6.20
N GLN A 15 -0.32 10.93 5.13
CA GLN A 15 0.41 11.77 4.18
C GLN A 15 -0.21 13.16 4.15
N LEU A 16 0.60 14.16 4.44
CA LEU A 16 0.24 15.57 4.30
C LEU A 16 0.59 16.04 2.89
N GLN A 17 -0.31 16.75 2.25
CA GLN A 17 -0.09 17.36 0.95
C GLN A 17 -0.34 18.87 1.06
N THR A 18 0.66 19.65 0.67
CA THR A 18 0.62 21.12 0.65
C THR A 18 0.82 21.63 -0.77
N ALA A 19 0.44 22.87 -1.03
CA ALA A 19 0.87 23.54 -2.25
C ALA A 19 2.37 23.81 -2.16
N GLY A 20 3.14 23.24 -3.08
CA GLY A 20 4.58 23.49 -3.17
C GLY A 20 4.89 24.84 -3.79
N ASN A 21 6.12 25.33 -3.55
CA ASN A 21 6.60 26.61 -4.08
C ASN A 21 6.67 26.66 -5.63
N THR A 22 6.72 25.49 -6.28
CA THR A 22 6.77 25.34 -7.75
C THR A 22 5.41 25.09 -8.38
N GLY A 23 4.31 25.21 -7.61
CA GLY A 23 2.95 24.89 -8.07
C GLY A 23 2.63 23.40 -8.08
N GLN A 24 3.61 22.53 -7.87
CA GLN A 24 3.36 21.10 -7.67
C GLN A 24 3.13 20.79 -6.19
N PRO A 25 2.22 19.83 -5.87
CA PRO A 25 1.95 19.48 -4.49
C PRO A 25 3.16 18.76 -3.85
N GLU A 26 3.62 19.29 -2.74
CA GLU A 26 4.61 18.61 -1.89
C GLU A 26 3.91 17.62 -0.95
N ARG A 27 4.51 16.46 -0.73
CA ARG A 27 3.96 15.41 0.12
C ARG A 27 4.93 15.02 1.21
N PHE A 28 4.41 14.89 2.43
CA PHE A 28 5.18 14.57 3.62
C PHE A 28 4.51 13.43 4.39
N SER A 29 5.28 12.43 4.81
CA SER A 29 4.77 11.37 5.68
C SER A 29 4.78 11.82 7.13
N CYS A 30 3.69 11.56 7.85
CA CYS A 30 3.57 11.79 9.29
C CYS A 30 2.75 10.66 9.95
N ARG A 31 2.58 10.75 11.26
CA ARG A 31 1.79 9.79 12.03
C ARG A 31 0.75 10.49 12.88
N LEU A 32 -0.40 9.84 13.06
CA LEU A 32 -1.42 10.28 14.00
C LEU A 32 -0.89 10.08 15.44
N ILE A 33 -0.79 11.15 16.20
CA ILE A 33 -0.47 11.09 17.64
C ILE A 33 -1.75 10.91 18.45
N GLY A 34 -2.82 11.59 18.05
CA GLY A 34 -4.11 11.55 18.70
C GLY A 34 -5.08 12.59 18.14
N CYS A 35 -6.23 12.69 18.77
CA CYS A 35 -7.20 13.73 18.43
C CYS A 35 -7.99 14.21 19.65
N LEU A 36 -8.47 15.42 19.57
CA LEU A 36 -9.52 15.96 20.42
C LEU A 36 -10.76 16.09 19.53
N PRO A 37 -11.74 15.18 19.65
CA PRO A 37 -12.89 15.12 18.75
C PRO A 37 -13.61 16.48 18.63
N GLY A 38 -13.92 16.85 17.39
CA GLY A 38 -14.54 18.14 17.05
C GLY A 38 -13.65 19.38 17.21
N ARG A 39 -12.40 19.24 17.67
CA ARG A 39 -11.45 20.36 17.85
C ARG A 39 -10.20 20.24 17.02
N SER A 40 -9.34 19.24 17.30
CA SER A 40 -8.07 19.16 16.59
C SER A 40 -7.55 17.73 16.42
N LEU A 41 -6.70 17.55 15.41
CA LEU A 41 -5.85 16.38 15.22
C LEU A 41 -4.42 16.74 15.61
N LEU A 42 -3.77 15.80 16.31
CA LEU A 42 -2.36 15.90 16.70
C LEU A 42 -1.54 14.97 15.82
N LEU A 43 -0.60 15.53 15.08
CA LEU A 43 0.21 14.80 14.11
C LEU A 43 1.69 14.98 14.43
N SER A 44 2.50 13.95 14.15
CA SER A 44 3.94 14.10 14.18
C SER A 44 4.40 15.06 13.10
N VAL A 45 5.39 15.91 13.40
CA VAL A 45 5.95 16.83 12.41
C VAL A 45 6.86 16.06 11.46
N PRO A 46 6.60 16.08 10.13
CA PRO A 46 7.45 15.42 9.16
C PRO A 46 8.86 16.01 9.13
N LYS A 47 9.82 15.16 8.74
CA LYS A 47 11.20 15.59 8.46
C LYS A 47 11.51 15.43 6.98
N GLN A 48 12.22 16.40 6.43
CA GLN A 48 12.78 16.34 5.08
C GLN A 48 14.27 16.65 5.16
N THR A 49 15.10 15.79 4.61
CA THR A 49 16.57 15.90 4.71
C THR A 49 17.08 16.12 6.15
N GLY A 50 16.46 15.44 7.14
CA GLY A 50 16.82 15.53 8.56
C GLY A 50 16.27 16.75 9.30
N LYS A 51 15.69 17.72 8.62
CA LYS A 51 15.11 18.96 9.22
C LYS A 51 13.59 18.86 9.32
N LEU A 52 13.02 19.45 10.38
CA LEU A 52 11.57 19.54 10.52
C LEU A 52 10.98 20.41 9.41
N VAL A 53 9.91 19.92 8.79
CA VAL A 53 9.13 20.70 7.83
C VAL A 53 8.42 21.83 8.58
N LYS A 54 8.51 23.05 8.05
CA LYS A 54 7.88 24.24 8.66
C LYS A 54 6.46 24.39 8.13
N PHE A 55 5.51 24.47 9.05
CA PHE A 55 4.12 24.81 8.77
C PHE A 55 3.77 26.16 9.39
N ARG A 56 2.84 26.88 8.78
CA ARG A 56 2.36 28.18 9.28
C ARG A 56 0.91 28.04 9.75
N ALA A 57 0.57 28.68 10.87
CA ALA A 57 -0.83 28.77 11.30
C ALA A 57 -1.70 29.35 10.17
N GLY A 58 -2.88 28.79 9.96
CA GLY A 58 -3.78 29.12 8.86
C GLY A 58 -3.48 28.43 7.53
N GLN A 59 -2.37 27.68 7.40
CA GLN A 59 -2.04 26.95 6.19
C GLN A 59 -3.03 25.81 5.97
N LYS A 60 -3.58 25.73 4.77
CA LYS A 60 -4.43 24.59 4.34
C LYS A 60 -3.57 23.41 3.97
N ILE A 61 -3.94 22.24 4.47
CA ILE A 61 -3.29 20.94 4.19
C ILE A 61 -4.35 19.93 3.78
N VAL A 62 -4.04 19.13 2.79
CA VAL A 62 -4.82 17.94 2.46
C VAL A 62 -4.16 16.74 3.12
N VAL A 63 -4.91 16.01 3.93
CA VAL A 63 -4.46 14.78 4.57
C VAL A 63 -5.00 13.59 3.80
N ARG A 64 -4.13 12.65 3.52
CA ARG A 64 -4.43 11.40 2.84
C ARG A 64 -4.01 10.24 3.73
N LEU A 65 -4.82 9.22 3.78
CA LEU A 65 -4.54 7.99 4.53
C LEU A 65 -5.07 6.79 3.76
N MET A 66 -4.37 5.69 3.87
CA MET A 66 -4.81 4.42 3.29
C MET A 66 -5.79 3.79 4.28
N ILE A 67 -6.98 3.45 3.84
CA ILE A 67 -7.98 2.77 4.67
C ILE A 67 -8.46 1.57 3.85
N ASP A 68 -8.27 0.37 4.37
CA ASP A 68 -8.67 -0.87 3.71
C ASP A 68 -8.25 -0.87 2.22
N ASN A 69 -9.22 -0.89 1.32
CA ASN A 69 -9.02 -0.91 -0.13
C ASN A 69 -9.09 0.48 -0.79
N GLY A 70 -8.92 1.57 -0.03
CA GLY A 70 -9.08 2.90 -0.55
C GLY A 70 -8.21 3.96 0.11
N ILE A 71 -8.47 5.19 -0.27
CA ILE A 71 -7.84 6.37 0.30
C ILE A 71 -8.92 7.24 0.95
N GLY A 72 -8.72 7.52 2.24
CA GLY A 72 -9.40 8.60 2.93
C GLY A 72 -8.71 9.92 2.63
N ILE A 73 -9.48 10.96 2.33
CA ILE A 73 -8.96 12.30 2.05
C ILE A 73 -9.79 13.32 2.82
N PHE A 74 -9.13 14.22 3.51
CA PHE A 74 -9.78 15.38 4.12
C PHE A 74 -8.86 16.60 4.08
N ALA A 75 -9.45 17.78 4.18
CA ALA A 75 -8.73 19.03 4.34
C ALA A 75 -8.69 19.42 5.81
N GLY A 76 -7.60 20.03 6.23
CA GLY A 76 -7.43 20.62 7.55
C GLY A 76 -6.67 21.93 7.46
N ILE A 77 -6.78 22.74 8.50
CA ILE A 77 -6.04 24.01 8.66
C ILE A 77 -5.05 23.82 9.79
N VAL A 78 -3.81 24.22 9.57
CA VAL A 78 -2.80 24.24 10.64
C VAL A 78 -3.23 25.25 11.70
N GLU A 79 -3.45 24.79 12.91
CA GLU A 79 -3.78 25.64 14.06
C GLU A 79 -2.49 26.17 14.72
N SER A 80 -1.56 25.23 15.00
CA SER A 80 -0.27 25.58 15.58
C SER A 80 0.77 24.49 15.33
N LEU A 81 2.02 24.85 15.54
CA LEU A 81 3.17 23.95 15.60
C LEU A 81 3.87 24.17 16.95
N THR A 82 3.76 23.21 17.86
CA THR A 82 4.52 23.19 19.11
C THR A 82 5.83 22.47 18.92
N LEU A 83 6.89 22.93 19.59
CA LEU A 83 8.22 22.30 19.52
C LEU A 83 8.65 21.69 20.85
N ASP A 84 8.07 22.14 21.94
CA ASP A 84 8.39 21.74 23.30
C ASP A 84 7.15 21.07 23.94
N PRO A 85 7.29 19.93 24.66
CA PRO A 85 8.50 19.10 24.78
C PRO A 85 8.82 18.29 23.53
N TYR A 86 7.90 18.13 22.60
CA TYR A 86 8.08 17.42 21.34
C TYR A 86 7.42 18.16 20.19
N PRO A 87 7.98 18.03 18.96
CA PRO A 87 7.36 18.63 17.78
C PRO A 87 6.01 17.99 17.47
N ILE A 88 4.93 18.76 17.61
CA ILE A 88 3.56 18.35 17.32
C ILE A 88 2.91 19.37 16.39
N LEU A 89 2.33 18.89 15.30
CA LEU A 89 1.51 19.66 14.39
C LEU A 89 0.03 19.53 14.81
N HIS A 90 -0.58 20.66 15.15
CA HIS A 90 -1.99 20.75 15.47
C HIS A 90 -2.76 21.15 14.21
N LEU A 91 -3.68 20.30 13.80
CA LEU A 91 -4.51 20.49 12.62
C LEU A 91 -5.98 20.55 13.03
N SER A 92 -6.77 21.42 12.41
CA SER A 92 -8.21 21.48 12.68
C SER A 92 -8.86 20.13 12.47
N TYR A 93 -9.86 19.80 13.28
CA TYR A 93 -10.61 18.56 13.16
C TYR A 93 -11.42 18.57 11.86
N PRO A 94 -11.39 17.50 11.04
CA PRO A 94 -12.11 17.48 9.78
C PRO A 94 -13.61 17.31 9.99
N GLU A 95 -14.42 18.06 9.29
CA GLU A 95 -15.88 17.91 9.31
C GLU A 95 -16.31 16.59 8.67
N SER A 96 -15.60 16.15 7.62
CA SER A 96 -15.85 14.90 6.92
C SER A 96 -14.59 14.36 6.26
N VAL A 97 -14.56 13.05 6.06
CA VAL A 97 -13.55 12.35 5.29
C VAL A 97 -14.19 11.79 4.02
N THR A 98 -13.64 12.18 2.88
CA THR A 98 -14.02 11.59 1.59
C THR A 98 -13.25 10.30 1.42
N PHE A 99 -13.96 9.19 1.25
CA PHE A 99 -13.36 7.90 0.95
C PHE A 99 -13.45 7.62 -0.56
N LYS A 100 -12.32 7.24 -1.14
CA LYS A 100 -12.24 6.79 -2.52
C LYS A 100 -11.65 5.39 -2.54
N GLY A 101 -12.47 4.40 -2.88
CA GLY A 101 -11.98 3.05 -3.19
C GLY A 101 -11.02 3.11 -4.38
N ILE A 102 -9.84 2.57 -4.21
CA ILE A 102 -8.82 2.49 -5.27
C ILE A 102 -8.49 1.05 -5.65
N ARG A 103 -9.03 0.09 -4.90
CA ARG A 103 -8.84 -1.33 -5.16
C ARG A 103 -10.18 -2.01 -5.27
N SER A 104 -10.32 -2.84 -6.29
CA SER A 104 -11.51 -3.67 -6.49
C SER A 104 -11.54 -4.89 -5.58
N ALA A 105 -10.40 -5.25 -4.97
CA ALA A 105 -10.27 -6.44 -4.16
C ALA A 105 -9.33 -6.22 -2.96
N THR A 106 -9.66 -6.87 -1.84
CA THR A 106 -8.80 -6.92 -0.65
C THR A 106 -7.54 -7.69 -0.95
N ARG A 107 -6.43 -7.22 -0.45
CA ARG A 107 -5.12 -7.87 -0.54
C ARG A 107 -4.78 -8.54 0.78
N VAL A 108 -4.16 -9.69 0.66
CA VAL A 108 -3.58 -10.42 1.79
C VAL A 108 -2.07 -10.47 1.63
N VAL A 109 -1.36 -10.26 2.73
CA VAL A 109 0.10 -10.42 2.76
C VAL A 109 0.39 -11.91 2.79
N VAL A 110 1.24 -12.37 1.90
CA VAL A 110 1.63 -13.78 1.80
C VAL A 110 3.14 -13.89 1.61
N TYR A 111 3.66 -15.08 1.71
CA TYR A 111 5.04 -15.39 1.35
C TYR A 111 5.04 -16.69 0.54
N GLU A 112 4.69 -16.60 -0.76
CA GLU A 112 4.59 -17.75 -1.62
C GLU A 112 5.74 -17.79 -2.62
N LYS A 113 6.47 -18.89 -2.66
CA LYS A 113 7.50 -19.11 -3.67
C LYS A 113 6.85 -19.29 -5.01
N VAL A 114 7.37 -18.62 -6.02
CA VAL A 114 6.81 -18.61 -7.36
C VAL A 114 7.92 -18.71 -8.41
N VAL A 115 7.64 -19.42 -9.48
CA VAL A 115 8.43 -19.40 -10.72
C VAL A 115 7.74 -18.43 -11.67
N VAL A 116 8.50 -17.47 -12.19
CA VAL A 116 8.01 -16.38 -13.03
C VAL A 116 8.65 -16.44 -14.41
N SER A 117 7.84 -16.32 -15.44
CA SER A 117 8.31 -16.24 -16.84
C SER A 117 7.69 -15.02 -17.51
N ASN A 118 8.51 -14.24 -18.23
CA ASN A 118 7.98 -13.17 -19.07
C ASN A 118 7.54 -13.77 -20.42
N THR A 119 6.23 -13.80 -20.65
CA THR A 119 5.64 -14.36 -21.88
C THR A 119 5.55 -13.34 -23.02
N SER A 120 5.89 -12.08 -22.77
CA SER A 120 6.00 -11.03 -23.81
C SER A 120 7.34 -11.07 -24.54
N LEU A 121 8.31 -11.80 -24.00
CA LEU A 121 9.65 -11.93 -24.59
C LEU A 121 9.88 -13.35 -25.09
N ASP A 122 10.38 -13.50 -26.32
CA ASP A 122 10.79 -14.79 -26.85
C ASP A 122 12.01 -15.33 -26.07
N PHE A 123 11.95 -16.57 -25.63
CA PHE A 123 13.05 -17.28 -24.96
C PHE A 123 13.54 -16.68 -23.63
N ALA A 124 12.73 -15.86 -22.94
CA ALA A 124 13.08 -15.37 -21.62
C ALA A 124 13.19 -16.53 -20.61
N PRO A 125 14.27 -16.65 -19.84
CA PRO A 125 14.39 -17.71 -18.85
C PRO A 125 13.40 -17.47 -17.70
N ALA A 126 12.86 -18.58 -17.15
CA ALA A 126 12.09 -18.52 -15.94
C ALA A 126 13.00 -18.20 -14.74
N THR A 127 12.54 -17.37 -13.82
CA THR A 127 13.25 -17.01 -12.60
C THR A 127 12.41 -17.32 -11.36
N ASN A 128 13.09 -17.49 -10.21
CA ASN A 128 12.43 -17.71 -8.94
C ASN A 128 12.13 -16.37 -8.26
N GLY A 129 11.00 -16.28 -7.61
CA GLY A 129 10.58 -15.10 -6.87
C GLY A 129 9.66 -15.44 -5.70
N VAL A 130 9.10 -14.38 -5.13
CA VAL A 130 8.16 -14.46 -4.01
C VAL A 130 6.96 -13.60 -4.31
N ILE A 131 5.75 -14.12 -4.10
CA ILE A 131 4.55 -13.30 -4.03
C ILE A 131 4.45 -12.77 -2.60
N SER A 132 4.51 -11.45 -2.43
CA SER A 132 4.48 -10.77 -1.11
C SER A 132 3.10 -10.25 -0.73
N ASP A 133 2.27 -9.91 -1.69
CA ASP A 133 0.83 -9.65 -1.49
C ASP A 133 0.01 -10.18 -2.68
N ILE A 134 -1.21 -10.62 -2.40
CA ILE A 134 -2.10 -11.15 -3.42
C ILE A 134 -3.56 -10.77 -3.14
N SER A 135 -4.33 -10.62 -4.20
CA SER A 135 -5.79 -10.42 -4.18
C SER A 135 -6.43 -11.21 -5.32
N ILE A 136 -7.74 -11.23 -5.40
CA ILE A 136 -8.45 -11.86 -6.52
C ILE A 136 -8.18 -11.20 -7.88
N SER A 137 -7.64 -9.97 -7.91
CA SER A 137 -7.41 -9.20 -9.14
C SER A 137 -5.94 -8.95 -9.46
N GLY A 138 -5.01 -9.34 -8.60
CA GLY A 138 -3.58 -9.08 -8.84
C GLY A 138 -2.69 -9.48 -7.68
N ALA A 139 -1.39 -9.38 -7.90
CA ALA A 139 -0.36 -9.67 -6.91
C ALA A 139 0.81 -8.70 -6.98
N ARG A 140 1.61 -8.70 -5.92
CA ARG A 140 2.96 -8.17 -5.91
C ARG A 140 3.94 -9.32 -5.92
N VAL A 141 4.87 -9.27 -6.86
CA VAL A 141 5.93 -10.27 -7.01
C VAL A 141 7.28 -9.61 -6.85
N GLU A 142 8.15 -10.22 -6.08
CA GLU A 142 9.50 -9.75 -5.80
C GLU A 142 10.52 -10.71 -6.41
N LEU A 143 11.43 -10.16 -7.22
CA LEU A 143 12.43 -10.91 -7.98
C LEU A 143 13.82 -10.32 -7.75
N ASN A 144 14.86 -11.15 -7.84
CA ASN A 144 16.24 -10.69 -7.77
C ASN A 144 16.68 -9.94 -9.06
N ASP A 145 16.08 -10.31 -10.19
CA ASP A 145 16.48 -9.80 -11.50
C ASP A 145 15.37 -8.97 -12.13
N GLU A 146 15.77 -8.04 -12.97
CA GLU A 146 14.86 -7.32 -13.84
C GLU A 146 14.52 -8.20 -15.04
N ILE A 147 13.22 -8.59 -15.13
CA ILE A 147 12.77 -9.47 -16.20
C ILE A 147 11.66 -8.89 -17.06
N ALA A 148 11.11 -7.73 -16.68
CA ALA A 148 9.93 -7.18 -17.34
C ALA A 148 9.84 -5.66 -17.24
N GLU A 149 9.14 -5.07 -18.20
CA GLU A 149 8.72 -3.68 -18.20
C GLU A 149 7.21 -3.54 -17.95
N ILE A 150 6.77 -2.30 -17.68
CA ILE A 150 5.34 -2.00 -17.52
C ILE A 150 4.61 -2.31 -18.84
N GLY A 151 3.59 -3.15 -18.77
CA GLY A 151 2.81 -3.62 -19.91
C GLY A 151 3.11 -5.06 -20.32
N ASP A 152 4.25 -5.61 -19.92
CA ASP A 152 4.58 -7.01 -20.17
C ASP A 152 3.63 -7.96 -19.44
N VAL A 153 3.53 -9.17 -19.98
CA VAL A 153 2.72 -10.25 -19.41
C VAL A 153 3.64 -11.26 -18.73
N LEU A 154 3.42 -11.48 -17.45
CA LEU A 154 4.12 -12.51 -16.68
C LEU A 154 3.20 -13.71 -16.41
N GLU A 155 3.75 -14.91 -16.57
CA GLU A 155 3.18 -16.15 -16.07
C GLU A 155 3.80 -16.49 -14.73
N LEU A 156 2.95 -16.80 -13.75
CA LEU A 156 3.30 -17.17 -12.40
C LEU A 156 2.92 -18.62 -12.16
N LYS A 157 3.85 -19.44 -11.69
CA LYS A 157 3.60 -20.82 -11.26
C LYS A 157 4.00 -21.00 -9.82
N ALA A 158 3.03 -21.25 -8.96
CA ALA A 158 3.22 -21.48 -7.53
C ALA A 158 2.48 -22.73 -7.08
N GLN A 159 2.93 -23.31 -5.97
CA GLN A 159 2.19 -24.32 -5.24
C GLN A 159 1.65 -23.66 -3.97
N VAL A 160 0.34 -23.64 -3.80
CA VAL A 160 -0.32 -22.99 -2.68
C VAL A 160 -1.09 -23.99 -1.83
N ASP A 161 -1.12 -23.74 -0.53
CA ASP A 161 -1.89 -24.55 0.41
C ASP A 161 -3.20 -23.83 0.74
N ILE A 162 -4.33 -24.48 0.46
CA ILE A 162 -5.66 -24.03 0.84
C ILE A 162 -6.13 -24.98 1.94
N ARG A 163 -5.86 -24.61 3.20
CA ARG A 163 -5.98 -25.49 4.37
C ARG A 163 -5.15 -26.77 4.17
N GLU A 164 -5.82 -27.94 4.06
CA GLU A 164 -5.19 -29.25 3.90
C GLU A 164 -4.96 -29.62 2.43
N LEU A 165 -5.39 -28.78 1.50
CA LEU A 165 -5.34 -29.07 0.07
C LEU A 165 -4.21 -28.30 -0.59
N ARG A 166 -3.22 -29.02 -1.12
CA ARG A 166 -2.18 -28.43 -1.97
C ARG A 166 -2.66 -28.35 -3.42
N ARG A 167 -2.46 -27.18 -4.04
CA ARG A 167 -2.88 -26.90 -5.41
C ARG A 167 -1.81 -26.17 -6.18
N ASP A 168 -1.68 -26.53 -7.45
CA ASP A 168 -0.87 -25.77 -8.39
C ASP A 168 -1.65 -24.56 -8.86
N LEU A 169 -1.04 -23.38 -8.72
CA LEU A 169 -1.61 -22.10 -9.11
C LEU A 169 -0.82 -21.59 -10.31
N VAL A 170 -1.48 -21.48 -11.46
CA VAL A 170 -0.92 -20.90 -12.67
C VAL A 170 -1.74 -19.66 -13.03
N LEU A 171 -1.08 -18.52 -13.00
CA LEU A 171 -1.71 -17.21 -13.23
C LEU A 171 -0.95 -16.46 -14.30
N THR A 172 -1.68 -15.67 -15.08
CA THR A 172 -1.09 -14.66 -15.97
C THR A 172 -1.52 -13.27 -15.53
N GLY A 173 -0.59 -12.33 -15.60
CA GLY A 173 -0.88 -10.95 -15.21
C GLY A 173 -0.06 -9.94 -16.00
N VAL A 174 -0.65 -8.78 -16.21
CA VAL A 174 0.01 -7.64 -16.85
C VAL A 174 0.74 -6.83 -15.80
N VAL A 175 2.00 -6.48 -16.03
CA VAL A 175 2.77 -5.58 -15.17
C VAL A 175 2.17 -4.18 -15.21
N ARG A 176 1.68 -3.70 -14.07
CA ARG A 176 1.09 -2.36 -13.90
C ARG A 176 1.98 -1.39 -13.15
N SER A 177 2.89 -1.90 -12.37
CA SER A 177 3.89 -1.09 -11.67
C SER A 177 5.17 -1.87 -11.46
N ARG A 178 6.29 -1.14 -11.45
CA ARG A 178 7.61 -1.64 -11.11
C ARG A 178 8.21 -0.72 -10.07
N VAL A 179 8.84 -1.29 -9.08
CA VAL A 179 9.60 -0.56 -8.06
C VAL A 179 10.98 -1.18 -7.98
N ASP A 180 11.97 -0.40 -8.35
CA ASP A 180 13.36 -0.82 -8.28
C ASP A 180 13.87 -0.69 -6.84
N PRO A 181 14.85 -1.52 -6.44
CA PRO A 181 15.46 -1.45 -5.12
C PRO A 181 16.12 -0.09 -4.91
N THR A 182 15.92 0.50 -3.73
CA THR A 182 16.61 1.75 -3.35
C THR A 182 17.85 1.43 -2.53
N ASP A 183 18.92 2.25 -2.65
CA ASP A 183 20.24 2.08 -2.00
C ASP A 183 20.22 1.92 -0.45
N ASN A 184 19.05 2.09 0.17
CA ASN A 184 18.86 1.97 1.63
C ASN A 184 18.29 0.61 2.09
N GLN A 185 18.06 -0.34 1.20
CA GLN A 185 17.66 -1.71 1.56
C GLN A 185 18.91 -2.59 1.65
N ILE A 186 19.34 -2.85 2.87
CA ILE A 186 20.43 -3.77 3.18
C ILE A 186 19.88 -5.19 3.04
N ASP A 187 20.59 -6.04 2.29
CA ASP A 187 20.34 -7.45 1.98
C ASP A 187 19.15 -7.81 1.08
N GLY A 188 19.48 -8.22 -0.14
CA GLY A 188 18.55 -8.81 -1.11
C GLY A 188 17.69 -7.75 -1.82
N MET A 189 18.33 -6.92 -2.62
CA MET A 189 17.65 -5.91 -3.44
C MET A 189 16.72 -6.60 -4.43
N LEU A 190 15.41 -6.61 -4.13
CA LEU A 190 14.40 -7.23 -4.97
C LEU A 190 13.68 -6.17 -5.81
N VAL A 191 13.59 -6.42 -7.12
CA VAL A 191 12.69 -5.67 -7.98
C VAL A 191 11.26 -6.13 -7.69
N SER A 192 10.37 -5.18 -7.44
CA SER A 192 8.97 -5.47 -7.10
C SER A 192 8.05 -5.12 -8.27
N TYR A 193 7.31 -6.10 -8.74
CA TYR A 193 6.32 -5.97 -9.82
C TYR A 193 4.90 -6.05 -9.27
N GLY A 194 4.07 -5.05 -9.57
CA GLY A 194 2.63 -5.10 -9.34
C GLY A 194 1.92 -5.60 -10.57
N LEU A 195 1.22 -6.73 -10.44
CA LEU A 195 0.52 -7.41 -11.53
C LEU A 195 -0.99 -7.27 -11.40
N GLU A 196 -1.66 -7.09 -12.52
CA GLU A 196 -3.10 -7.25 -12.67
C GLU A 196 -3.39 -8.56 -13.38
N PHE A 197 -4.14 -9.45 -12.74
CA PHE A 197 -4.44 -10.78 -13.28
C PHE A 197 -5.43 -10.76 -14.41
N ASN A 198 -5.19 -11.63 -15.39
CA ASN A 198 -6.12 -11.98 -16.43
C ASN A 198 -6.63 -13.43 -16.19
N LEU A 199 -7.64 -13.56 -15.32
CA LEU A 199 -8.23 -14.86 -14.99
C LEU A 199 -9.23 -15.26 -16.09
N GLN A 200 -8.78 -16.15 -16.98
CA GLN A 200 -9.54 -16.52 -18.18
C GLN A 200 -10.60 -17.59 -17.90
N THR A 201 -10.34 -18.49 -16.94
CA THR A 201 -11.24 -19.61 -16.67
C THR A 201 -11.98 -19.45 -15.35
N GLU A 202 -13.15 -20.08 -15.25
CA GLU A 202 -13.91 -20.12 -14.00
C GLU A 202 -13.17 -20.88 -12.90
N GLU A 203 -12.45 -21.92 -13.27
CA GLU A 203 -11.62 -22.70 -12.35
C GLU A 203 -10.50 -21.86 -11.72
N GLN A 204 -9.78 -21.07 -12.52
CA GLN A 204 -8.78 -20.13 -12.01
C GLN A 204 -9.40 -19.13 -11.03
N ARG A 205 -10.56 -18.58 -11.35
CA ARG A 205 -11.27 -17.65 -10.46
C ARG A 205 -11.66 -18.31 -9.15
N LEU A 206 -12.23 -19.50 -9.21
CA LEU A 206 -12.65 -20.25 -8.03
C LEU A 206 -11.46 -20.58 -7.12
N LEU A 207 -10.34 -21.03 -7.71
CA LEU A 207 -9.11 -21.31 -6.97
C LEU A 207 -8.55 -20.06 -6.30
N MET A 208 -8.54 -18.94 -7.01
CA MET A 208 -8.10 -17.66 -6.45
C MET A 208 -8.98 -17.19 -5.29
N TYR A 209 -10.31 -17.29 -5.42
CA TYR A 209 -11.22 -16.97 -4.31
C TYR A 209 -10.95 -17.88 -3.11
N ALA A 210 -10.86 -19.19 -3.32
CA ALA A 210 -10.60 -20.14 -2.25
C ALA A 210 -9.27 -19.83 -1.53
N TYR A 211 -8.21 -19.55 -2.28
CA TYR A 211 -6.90 -19.25 -1.74
C TYR A 211 -6.92 -17.93 -0.95
N VAL A 212 -7.36 -16.83 -1.57
CA VAL A 212 -7.35 -15.49 -0.93
C VAL A 212 -8.21 -15.48 0.33
N PHE A 213 -9.42 -16.05 0.30
CA PHE A 213 -10.29 -16.12 1.49
C PHE A 213 -9.70 -17.01 2.59
N SER A 214 -9.01 -18.10 2.23
CA SER A 214 -8.31 -18.93 3.21
C SER A 214 -7.20 -18.13 3.92
N GLN A 215 -6.43 -17.33 3.19
CA GLN A 215 -5.38 -16.48 3.76
C GLN A 215 -5.95 -15.34 4.63
N MET A 216 -7.07 -14.73 4.22
CA MET A 216 -7.78 -13.73 5.05
C MET A 216 -8.20 -14.32 6.39
N ALA A 217 -8.80 -15.51 6.39
CA ALA A 217 -9.22 -16.18 7.62
C ALA A 217 -8.04 -16.49 8.57
N ILE A 218 -6.87 -16.87 8.03
CA ILE A 218 -5.67 -17.10 8.83
C ILE A 218 -5.18 -15.79 9.49
N GLN A 219 -5.16 -14.69 8.74
CA GLN A 219 -4.68 -13.40 9.26
C GLN A 219 -5.60 -12.82 10.34
N GLU A 220 -6.91 -12.96 10.20
CA GLU A 220 -7.88 -12.53 11.23
C GLU A 220 -7.69 -13.28 12.55
N HIS A 221 -7.39 -14.58 12.51
CA HIS A 221 -7.13 -15.38 13.70
C HIS A 221 -5.77 -15.08 14.37
N SER A 222 -4.81 -14.57 13.61
CA SER A 222 -3.47 -14.22 14.12
C SER A 222 -3.41 -12.82 14.71
N SER A 223 -4.46 -12.00 14.53
CA SER A 223 -4.54 -10.61 15.00
C SER A 223 -5.35 -10.44 16.30
N ASN A 224 -5.93 -11.52 16.82
CA ASN A 224 -6.63 -11.61 18.12
C ASN A 224 -5.76 -12.32 19.15
#